data_95f85e12830fcebf2480e40298de27d3
#
_entry.id   95f85e12830fcebf2480e40298de27d3
#
_cell.length_a   1.000
_cell.length_b   1.000
_cell.length_c   1.000
_cell.angle_alpha   90.00
_cell.angle_beta   90.00
_cell.angle_gamma   90.00
#
_symmetry.space_group_name_H-M   'P 1'
#
loop_
_entity.id
_entity.type
_entity.pdbx_description
1 polymer ?
#
loop_
_entity_poly.entity_id
_entity_poly.type
_entity_poly.pdbx_seq_one_letter_code
_entity_poly.pdbx_strand_id
1 'polypeptide(L)'
;MYEVIQVEWEPNYQDEIKEIYRMFKDQERRIFDLTNYEDGTSVMDLIERTVKEDTVLLVKENNTPCATFVLTSPRMFGNVIARVNIHTAIRKPYWGKKAREICRFFLDYLLSNYPIHKIMAEVPQCGYGVIKLLKDLNFKHEGTLKESCVYKDKNGKPKYYDDLIYSLTRRDI
;
A
#
# COMPACT_ATOMS: atom_id res chain seq x y z
N MET A 1 -11.84 -13.52 -12.04
CA MET A 1 -10.69 -13.00 -12.84
C MET A 1 -10.26 -11.67 -12.22
N TYR A 2 -8.96 -11.47 -12.03
CA TYR A 2 -8.42 -10.20 -11.55
C TYR A 2 -7.98 -9.34 -12.73
N GLU A 3 -8.10 -8.01 -12.55
CA GLU A 3 -7.67 -6.96 -13.47
C GLU A 3 -6.95 -5.88 -12.70
N VAL A 4 -5.94 -5.25 -13.30
CA VAL A 4 -5.22 -4.10 -12.74
C VAL A 4 -5.46 -2.89 -13.62
N ILE A 5 -5.86 -1.77 -13.01
CA ILE A 5 -6.06 -0.49 -13.68
C ILE A 5 -5.12 0.53 -13.04
N GLN A 6 -4.31 1.21 -13.85
CA GLN A 6 -3.60 2.40 -13.40
C GLN A 6 -4.58 3.57 -13.36
N VAL A 7 -4.67 4.24 -12.22
CA VAL A 7 -5.61 5.33 -11.99
C VAL A 7 -4.87 6.66 -12.10
N GLU A 8 -5.44 7.58 -12.86
CA GLU A 8 -4.94 8.93 -13.05
C GLU A 8 -5.95 9.96 -12.52
N TRP A 9 -5.50 11.17 -12.18
CA TRP A 9 -6.37 12.23 -11.69
C TRP A 9 -7.05 12.95 -12.87
N GLU A 10 -7.95 12.20 -13.54
CA GLU A 10 -8.71 12.66 -14.71
C GLU A 10 -10.21 12.33 -14.58
N PRO A 11 -11.10 13.03 -15.32
CA PRO A 11 -12.55 12.84 -15.23
C PRO A 11 -13.04 11.42 -15.52
N ASN A 12 -12.35 10.67 -16.38
CA ASN A 12 -12.68 9.29 -16.73
C ASN A 12 -12.39 8.26 -15.61
N TYR A 13 -11.61 8.63 -14.57
CA TYR A 13 -11.30 7.78 -13.42
C TYR A 13 -12.08 8.15 -12.14
N GLN A 14 -13.11 8.97 -12.22
CA GLN A 14 -13.84 9.48 -11.06
C GLN A 14 -14.46 8.34 -10.20
N ASP A 15 -14.91 7.27 -10.81
CA ASP A 15 -15.50 6.14 -10.07
C ASP A 15 -14.42 5.32 -9.37
N GLU A 16 -13.27 5.11 -10.00
CA GLU A 16 -12.09 4.48 -9.40
C GLU A 16 -11.56 5.30 -8.22
N ILE A 17 -11.46 6.63 -8.37
CA ILE A 17 -11.05 7.55 -7.31
C ILE A 17 -12.00 7.48 -6.11
N LYS A 18 -13.33 7.43 -6.34
CA LYS A 18 -14.31 7.25 -5.26
C LYS A 18 -14.14 5.92 -4.53
N GLU A 19 -13.84 4.84 -5.27
CA GLU A 19 -13.60 3.53 -4.64
C GLU A 19 -12.30 3.52 -3.82
N ILE A 20 -11.24 4.14 -4.32
CA ILE A 20 -9.98 4.35 -3.58
C ILE A 20 -10.27 5.13 -2.30
N TYR A 21 -11.01 6.24 -2.38
CA TYR A 21 -11.42 7.03 -1.22
C TYR A 21 -12.15 6.17 -0.18
N ARG A 22 -13.12 5.35 -0.61
CA ARG A 22 -13.85 4.45 0.30
C ARG A 22 -12.93 3.45 1.00
N MET A 23 -11.97 2.85 0.26
CA MET A 23 -11.01 1.91 0.83
C MET A 23 -10.12 2.56 1.88
N PHE A 24 -9.62 3.76 1.61
CA PHE A 24 -8.79 4.52 2.54
C PHE A 24 -9.61 4.98 3.75
N LYS A 25 -10.83 5.50 3.53
CA LYS A 25 -11.73 5.94 4.61
C LYS A 25 -12.10 4.79 5.56
N ASP A 26 -12.38 3.61 5.03
CA ASP A 26 -12.68 2.41 5.83
C ASP A 26 -11.50 1.97 6.71
N GLN A 27 -10.29 2.34 6.35
CA GLN A 27 -9.05 1.96 7.01
C GLN A 27 -8.33 3.14 7.67
N GLU A 28 -8.92 4.34 7.66
CA GLU A 28 -8.31 5.60 8.12
C GLU A 28 -7.59 5.47 9.46
N ARG A 29 -8.20 4.79 10.43
CA ARG A 29 -7.61 4.56 11.76
C ARG A 29 -6.44 3.59 11.80
N ARG A 30 -6.15 2.89 10.70
CA ARG A 30 -5.14 1.81 10.62
C ARG A 30 -4.02 2.09 9.64
N ILE A 31 -4.27 2.95 8.65
CA ILE A 31 -3.34 3.23 7.56
C ILE A 31 -2.59 4.53 7.82
N PHE A 32 -3.22 5.50 8.48
CA PHE A 32 -2.66 6.82 8.63
C PHE A 32 -2.02 6.97 10.00
N ASP A 33 -0.71 6.99 9.97
CA ASP A 33 0.14 7.49 11.03
C ASP A 33 -0.11 9.00 11.19
N LEU A 34 -0.24 9.45 12.45
CA LEU A 34 -0.41 10.86 12.77
C LEU A 34 0.76 11.73 12.29
N THR A 35 1.94 11.14 12.07
CA THR A 35 3.11 11.87 11.54
C THR A 35 2.96 12.30 10.08
N ASN A 36 2.07 11.65 9.33
CA ASN A 36 1.81 11.95 7.92
C ASN A 36 0.59 12.84 7.69
N TYR A 37 -0.13 13.18 8.77
CA TYR A 37 -1.27 14.08 8.73
C TYR A 37 -0.84 15.47 9.19
N GLU A 38 -0.73 16.40 8.26
CA GLU A 38 -0.79 17.81 8.59
C GLU A 38 -2.21 18.13 9.10
N ASP A 39 -2.31 18.90 10.19
CA ASP A 39 -3.61 19.31 10.73
C ASP A 39 -4.46 19.97 9.63
N GLY A 40 -5.61 19.38 9.35
CA GLY A 40 -6.57 19.87 8.35
C GLY A 40 -6.53 19.19 6.97
N THR A 41 -5.58 18.29 6.70
CA THR A 41 -5.57 17.53 5.44
C THR A 41 -6.73 16.51 5.42
N SER A 42 -7.60 16.61 4.43
CA SER A 42 -8.66 15.64 4.24
C SER A 42 -8.14 14.35 3.59
N VAL A 43 -8.85 13.22 3.78
CA VAL A 43 -8.54 11.97 3.07
C VAL A 43 -8.57 12.16 1.56
N MET A 44 -9.46 13.04 1.05
CA MET A 44 -9.55 13.33 -0.38
C MET A 44 -8.32 14.08 -0.89
N ASP A 45 -7.83 15.09 -0.15
CA ASP A 45 -6.63 15.85 -0.53
C ASP A 45 -5.40 14.92 -0.58
N LEU A 46 -5.32 13.97 0.38
CA LEU A 46 -4.25 12.99 0.37
C LEU A 46 -4.33 12.08 -0.88
N ILE A 47 -5.53 11.60 -1.23
CA ILE A 47 -5.72 10.77 -2.43
C ILE A 47 -5.41 11.55 -3.69
N GLU A 48 -5.87 12.80 -3.79
CA GLU A 48 -5.56 13.66 -4.93
C GLU A 48 -4.06 13.82 -5.12
N ARG A 49 -3.33 14.16 -4.04
CA ARG A 49 -1.88 14.25 -4.08
C ARG A 49 -1.23 12.93 -4.49
N THR A 50 -1.65 11.82 -3.86
CA THR A 50 -1.12 10.48 -4.15
C THR A 50 -1.32 10.10 -5.61
N VAL A 51 -2.52 10.31 -6.17
CA VAL A 51 -2.80 9.96 -7.58
C VAL A 51 -2.04 10.85 -8.56
N LYS A 52 -1.73 12.11 -8.18
CA LYS A 52 -0.93 13.01 -9.01
C LYS A 52 0.58 12.77 -8.95
N GLU A 53 1.09 12.35 -7.81
CA GLU A 53 2.54 12.28 -7.54
C GLU A 53 3.09 10.84 -7.64
N ASP A 54 2.26 9.83 -7.39
CA ASP A 54 2.65 8.43 -7.31
C ASP A 54 1.94 7.58 -8.36
N THR A 55 2.39 6.33 -8.52
CA THR A 55 1.69 5.36 -9.36
C THR A 55 0.64 4.64 -8.54
N VAL A 56 -0.62 4.87 -8.84
CA VAL A 56 -1.77 4.23 -8.16
C VAL A 56 -2.37 3.15 -9.04
N LEU A 57 -2.45 1.93 -8.54
CA LEU A 57 -2.95 0.75 -9.22
C LEU A 57 -4.15 0.18 -8.45
N LEU A 58 -5.31 0.09 -9.11
CA LEU A 58 -6.53 -0.48 -8.57
C LEU A 58 -6.69 -1.92 -9.07
N VAL A 59 -6.86 -2.87 -8.15
CA VAL A 59 -7.18 -4.26 -8.50
C VAL A 59 -8.67 -4.48 -8.39
N LYS A 60 -9.26 -5.02 -9.45
CA LYS A 60 -10.67 -5.46 -9.51
C LYS A 60 -10.75 -6.98 -9.60
N GLU A 61 -11.72 -7.58 -8.91
CA GLU A 61 -12.14 -8.98 -9.11
C GLU A 61 -13.53 -8.97 -9.74
N ASN A 62 -13.67 -9.47 -10.97
CA ASN A 62 -14.93 -9.47 -11.71
C ASN A 62 -15.59 -8.09 -11.74
N ASN A 63 -14.85 -7.07 -12.16
CA ASN A 63 -15.23 -5.65 -12.20
C ASN A 63 -15.50 -4.99 -10.83
N THR A 64 -15.30 -5.71 -9.73
CA THR A 64 -15.49 -5.15 -8.38
C THR A 64 -14.14 -4.75 -7.79
N PRO A 65 -13.94 -3.48 -7.42
CA PRO A 65 -12.73 -3.03 -6.76
C PRO A 65 -12.48 -3.78 -5.46
N CYS A 66 -11.29 -4.36 -5.29
CA CYS A 66 -10.95 -5.18 -4.13
C CYS A 66 -9.71 -4.69 -3.36
N ALA A 67 -8.76 -4.09 -4.05
CA ALA A 67 -7.55 -3.54 -3.43
C ALA A 67 -6.97 -2.37 -4.23
N THR A 68 -6.28 -1.48 -3.53
CA THR A 68 -5.47 -0.42 -4.11
C THR A 68 -4.02 -0.60 -3.69
N PHE A 69 -3.11 -0.40 -4.63
CA PHE A 69 -1.67 -0.39 -4.40
C PHE A 69 -1.09 0.94 -4.88
N VAL A 70 -0.25 1.55 -4.05
CA VAL A 70 0.45 2.80 -4.35
C VAL A 70 1.94 2.51 -4.37
N LEU A 71 2.60 2.85 -5.47
CA LEU A 71 4.04 2.73 -5.64
C LEU A 71 4.66 4.09 -5.45
N THR A 72 5.46 4.25 -4.40
CA THR A 72 6.06 5.53 -4.03
C THR A 72 7.58 5.47 -4.05
N SER A 73 8.22 6.64 -4.14
CA SER A 73 9.67 6.82 -3.99
C SER A 73 10.52 5.86 -4.84
N PRO A 74 10.27 5.72 -6.15
CA PRO A 74 11.07 4.85 -6.98
C PRO A 74 12.52 5.36 -7.05
N ARG A 75 13.48 4.45 -6.82
CA ARG A 75 14.91 4.72 -7.08
C ARG A 75 15.30 4.05 -8.38
N MET A 76 15.69 4.87 -9.35
CA MET A 76 16.10 4.41 -10.67
C MET A 76 17.60 4.13 -10.75
N PHE A 77 17.97 3.11 -11.52
CA PHE A 77 19.34 2.89 -12.00
C PHE A 77 19.27 2.54 -13.49
N GLY A 78 19.56 3.51 -14.33
CA GLY A 78 19.29 3.42 -15.76
C GLY A 78 17.81 3.19 -16.01
N ASN A 79 17.45 2.16 -16.77
CA ASN A 79 16.07 1.78 -17.07
C ASN A 79 15.45 0.79 -16.04
N VAL A 80 16.15 0.51 -14.93
CA VAL A 80 15.69 -0.42 -13.89
C VAL A 80 15.22 0.36 -12.68
N ILE A 81 14.06 0.00 -12.14
CA ILE A 81 13.60 0.46 -10.83
C ILE A 81 14.35 -0.36 -9.78
N ALA A 82 15.45 0.18 -9.27
CA ALA A 82 16.29 -0.51 -8.31
C ALA A 82 15.51 -0.81 -7.01
N ARG A 83 14.63 0.13 -6.59
CA ARG A 83 13.78 0.00 -5.41
C ARG A 83 12.51 0.82 -5.57
N VAL A 84 11.38 0.31 -5.05
CA VAL A 84 10.11 1.04 -4.92
C VAL A 84 9.44 0.67 -3.59
N ASN A 85 8.81 1.63 -2.94
CA ASN A 85 7.97 1.37 -1.77
C ASN A 85 6.55 1.07 -2.23
N ILE A 86 5.88 0.15 -1.51
CA ILE A 86 4.50 -0.24 -1.78
C ILE A 86 3.62 0.03 -0.56
N HIS A 87 2.50 0.71 -0.79
CA HIS A 87 1.42 0.85 0.18
C HIS A 87 0.18 0.17 -0.37
N THR A 88 -0.66 -0.40 0.50
CA THR A 88 -1.86 -1.09 0.04
C THR A 88 -3.05 -0.88 0.97
N ALA A 89 -4.23 -0.77 0.37
CA ALA A 89 -5.50 -0.83 1.04
C ALA A 89 -6.35 -1.95 0.41
N ILE A 90 -6.80 -2.91 1.22
CA ILE A 90 -7.63 -4.04 0.79
C ILE A 90 -8.98 -3.96 1.48
N ARG A 91 -10.07 -4.02 0.74
CA ARG A 91 -11.44 -4.02 1.29
C ARG A 91 -11.66 -5.19 2.25
N LYS A 92 -12.39 -4.94 3.36
CA LYS A 92 -12.64 -5.95 4.41
C LYS A 92 -13.15 -7.31 3.91
N PRO A 93 -14.09 -7.40 2.94
CA PRO A 93 -14.55 -8.70 2.43
C PRO A 93 -13.47 -9.58 1.81
N TYR A 94 -12.32 -8.97 1.45
CA TYR A 94 -11.18 -9.65 0.83
C TYR A 94 -10.03 -9.93 1.79
N TRP A 95 -10.20 -9.74 3.10
CA TRP A 95 -9.14 -10.02 4.07
C TRP A 95 -8.86 -11.53 4.23
N GLY A 96 -7.75 -11.89 4.85
CA GLY A 96 -7.34 -13.27 5.07
C GLY A 96 -6.80 -13.95 3.82
N LYS A 97 -7.34 -15.09 3.45
CA LYS A 97 -6.87 -15.89 2.31
C LYS A 97 -6.95 -15.12 0.99
N LYS A 98 -8.07 -14.41 0.76
CA LYS A 98 -8.27 -13.58 -0.42
C LYS A 98 -7.25 -12.45 -0.56
N ALA A 99 -6.89 -11.78 0.54
CA ALA A 99 -5.85 -10.75 0.52
C ALA A 99 -4.53 -11.31 -0.01
N ARG A 100 -4.15 -12.53 0.40
CA ARG A 100 -2.94 -13.21 -0.08
C ARG A 100 -3.02 -13.49 -1.58
N GLU A 101 -4.15 -13.98 -2.08
CA GLU A 101 -4.37 -14.26 -3.50
C GLU A 101 -4.25 -12.98 -4.33
N ILE A 102 -4.90 -11.89 -3.90
CA ILE A 102 -4.84 -10.58 -4.55
C ILE A 102 -3.41 -10.03 -4.58
N CYS A 103 -2.71 -10.09 -3.45
CA CYS A 103 -1.33 -9.59 -3.37
C CYS A 103 -0.37 -10.42 -4.23
N ARG A 104 -0.51 -11.75 -4.31
CA ARG A 104 0.29 -12.57 -5.22
C ARG A 104 0.05 -12.20 -6.67
N PHE A 105 -1.21 -12.16 -7.09
CA PHE A 105 -1.58 -11.72 -8.43
C PHE A 105 -0.98 -10.34 -8.76
N PHE A 106 -1.09 -9.39 -7.83
CA PHE A 106 -0.55 -8.05 -8.02
C PHE A 106 0.99 -8.04 -8.12
N LEU A 107 1.69 -8.79 -7.28
CA LEU A 107 3.16 -8.90 -7.35
C LEU A 107 3.62 -9.52 -8.67
N ASP A 108 2.94 -10.57 -9.13
CA ASP A 108 3.21 -11.20 -10.43
C ASP A 108 2.99 -10.20 -11.58
N TYR A 109 1.88 -9.46 -11.55
CA TYR A 109 1.60 -8.39 -12.51
C TYR A 109 2.68 -7.32 -12.49
N LEU A 110 3.04 -6.83 -11.30
CA LEU A 110 4.02 -5.75 -11.13
C LEU A 110 5.39 -6.15 -11.68
N LEU A 111 5.86 -7.35 -11.33
CA LEU A 111 7.17 -7.85 -11.76
C LEU A 111 7.21 -8.25 -13.24
N SER A 112 6.06 -8.58 -13.84
CA SER A 112 5.96 -8.87 -15.27
C SER A 112 5.93 -7.61 -16.14
N ASN A 113 5.34 -6.52 -15.63
CA ASN A 113 5.13 -5.31 -16.42
C ASN A 113 6.16 -4.18 -16.15
N TYR A 114 6.87 -4.25 -15.02
CA TYR A 114 7.84 -3.21 -14.64
C TYR A 114 9.22 -3.82 -14.35
N PRO A 115 10.31 -3.15 -14.74
CA PRO A 115 11.67 -3.62 -14.49
C PRO A 115 12.10 -3.35 -13.03
N ILE A 116 11.32 -3.81 -12.05
CA ILE A 116 11.56 -3.62 -10.62
C ILE A 116 12.50 -4.70 -10.12
N HIS A 117 13.55 -4.29 -9.41
CA HIS A 117 14.49 -5.20 -8.74
C HIS A 117 14.07 -5.51 -7.30
N LYS A 118 13.61 -4.51 -6.54
CA LYS A 118 13.28 -4.64 -5.11
C LYS A 118 12.00 -3.88 -4.77
N ILE A 119 11.07 -4.55 -4.10
CA ILE A 119 9.85 -3.96 -3.54
C ILE A 119 10.03 -3.86 -2.03
N MET A 120 9.70 -2.72 -1.44
CA MET A 120 9.77 -2.47 0.00
C MET A 120 8.40 -2.15 0.56
N ALA A 121 8.16 -2.57 1.80
CA ALA A 121 6.98 -2.23 2.58
C ALA A 121 7.41 -1.84 4.00
N GLU A 122 6.88 -0.73 4.48
CA GLU A 122 7.02 -0.27 5.86
C GLU A 122 5.72 -0.55 6.59
N VAL A 123 5.80 -1.20 7.76
CA VAL A 123 4.63 -1.64 8.50
C VAL A 123 4.81 -1.38 9.99
N PRO A 124 3.89 -0.65 10.62
CA PRO A 124 3.90 -0.49 12.07
C PRO A 124 3.91 -1.83 12.79
N GLN A 125 4.69 -1.95 13.84
CA GLN A 125 4.81 -3.17 14.64
C GLN A 125 3.46 -3.69 15.15
N CYS A 126 2.46 -2.82 15.32
CA CYS A 126 1.09 -3.19 15.68
C CYS A 126 0.27 -3.78 14.51
N GLY A 127 0.78 -3.75 13.28
CA GLY A 127 0.13 -4.24 12.06
C GLY A 127 0.24 -5.77 11.86
N TYR A 128 -0.08 -6.58 12.87
CA TYR A 128 0.14 -8.04 12.87
C TYR A 128 -0.39 -8.77 11.63
N GLY A 129 -1.56 -8.36 11.13
CA GLY A 129 -2.17 -8.96 9.94
C GLY A 129 -1.35 -8.72 8.67
N VAL A 130 -0.84 -7.50 8.51
CA VAL A 130 0.00 -7.11 7.37
C VAL A 130 1.37 -7.77 7.47
N ILE A 131 1.97 -7.79 8.67
CA ILE A 131 3.25 -8.48 8.92
C ILE A 131 3.16 -9.97 8.55
N LYS A 132 2.06 -10.63 8.95
CA LYS A 132 1.83 -12.02 8.56
C LYS A 132 1.68 -12.17 7.05
N LEU A 133 0.91 -11.30 6.41
CA LEU A 133 0.72 -11.31 4.95
C LEU A 133 2.06 -11.16 4.21
N LEU A 134 2.91 -10.20 4.61
CA LEU A 134 4.23 -10.01 4.01
C LEU A 134 5.11 -11.25 4.13
N LYS A 135 5.13 -11.89 5.32
CA LYS A 135 5.86 -13.15 5.53
C LYS A 135 5.31 -14.29 4.64
N ASP A 136 3.99 -14.40 4.52
CA ASP A 136 3.32 -15.38 3.65
C ASP A 136 3.58 -15.14 2.15
N LEU A 137 4.01 -13.93 1.78
CA LEU A 137 4.42 -13.52 0.44
C LEU A 137 5.95 -13.50 0.24
N ASN A 138 6.70 -14.12 1.15
CA ASN A 138 8.16 -14.23 1.14
C ASN A 138 8.93 -12.91 1.30
N PHE A 139 8.29 -11.84 1.76
CA PHE A 139 9.02 -10.64 2.15
C PHE A 139 9.93 -10.93 3.35
N LYS A 140 11.15 -10.43 3.29
CA LYS A 140 12.15 -10.56 4.35
C LYS A 140 12.21 -9.29 5.20
N HIS A 141 12.31 -9.44 6.50
CA HIS A 141 12.53 -8.33 7.41
C HIS A 141 13.97 -7.82 7.27
N GLU A 142 14.14 -6.54 6.96
CA GLU A 142 15.45 -5.92 6.73
C GLU A 142 15.90 -4.99 7.85
N GLY A 143 14.96 -4.46 8.62
CA GLY A 143 15.30 -3.52 9.68
C GLY A 143 14.09 -3.01 10.44
N THR A 144 14.37 -2.19 11.45
CA THR A 144 13.36 -1.57 12.30
C THR A 144 13.73 -0.11 12.53
N LEU A 145 12.80 0.79 12.23
CA LEU A 145 12.87 2.22 12.61
C LEU A 145 12.19 2.39 13.95
N LYS A 146 12.94 2.82 14.94
CA LYS A 146 12.45 2.96 16.32
C LYS A 146 11.52 4.16 16.43
N GLU A 147 10.35 3.95 17.08
CA GLU A 147 9.38 5.00 17.41
C GLU A 147 9.06 5.93 16.23
N SER A 148 9.03 5.38 15.02
CA SER A 148 8.91 6.14 13.76
C SER A 148 7.47 6.44 13.37
N CYS A 149 6.48 5.79 13.98
CA CYS A 149 5.07 6.05 13.69
C CYS A 149 4.24 6.27 14.96
N VAL A 150 3.19 7.07 14.83
CA VAL A 150 2.34 7.49 15.96
C VAL A 150 0.86 7.23 15.63
N TYR A 151 0.19 6.49 16.49
CA TYR A 151 -1.25 6.25 16.42
C TYR A 151 -1.95 6.74 17.68
N LYS A 152 -3.24 7.08 17.60
CA LYS A 152 -4.05 7.34 18.79
C LYS A 152 -4.46 6.01 19.43
N ASP A 153 -4.24 5.88 20.73
CA ASP A 153 -4.78 4.78 21.53
C ASP A 153 -6.32 4.88 21.67
N LYS A 154 -6.95 3.93 22.36
CA LYS A 154 -8.40 3.92 22.61
C LYS A 154 -8.91 5.14 23.39
N ASN A 155 -8.03 5.88 24.05
CA ASN A 155 -8.34 7.09 24.81
C ASN A 155 -7.98 8.37 24.03
N GLY A 156 -7.57 8.25 22.76
CA GLY A 156 -7.18 9.37 21.92
C GLY A 156 -5.76 9.90 22.17
N LYS A 157 -4.96 9.23 23.04
CA LYS A 157 -3.59 9.64 23.33
C LYS A 157 -2.62 9.11 22.29
N PRO A 158 -1.57 9.88 21.92
CA PRO A 158 -0.54 9.41 21.01
C PRO A 158 0.21 8.22 21.61
N LYS A 159 0.43 7.19 20.79
CA LYS A 159 1.22 6.01 21.11
C LYS A 159 2.20 5.76 19.99
N TYR A 160 3.48 5.68 20.32
CA TYR A 160 4.57 5.45 19.40
C TYR A 160 4.77 3.96 19.15
N TYR A 161 5.10 3.63 17.92
CA TYR A 161 5.42 2.29 17.48
C TYR A 161 6.65 2.28 16.58
N ASP A 162 7.34 1.16 16.57
CA ASP A 162 8.40 0.90 15.60
C ASP A 162 7.79 0.60 14.24
N ASP A 163 8.43 1.06 13.16
CA ASP A 163 8.15 0.57 11.81
C ASP A 163 9.11 -0.55 11.45
N LEU A 164 8.54 -1.64 10.97
CA LEU A 164 9.27 -2.78 10.45
C LEU A 164 9.42 -2.64 8.94
N ILE A 165 10.65 -2.69 8.47
CA ILE A 165 10.97 -2.63 7.03
C ILE A 165 11.05 -4.06 6.49
N TYR A 166 10.21 -4.35 5.51
CA TYR A 166 10.20 -5.60 4.77
C TYR A 166 10.57 -5.38 3.30
N SER A 167 11.19 -6.36 2.68
CA SER A 167 11.46 -6.32 1.25
C SER A 167 11.27 -7.66 0.55
N LEU A 168 11.00 -7.58 -0.74
CA LEU A 168 10.97 -8.69 -1.67
C LEU A 168 11.86 -8.34 -2.85
N THR A 169 12.86 -9.18 -3.15
CA THR A 169 13.69 -8.99 -4.34
C THR A 169 13.22 -9.89 -5.47
N ARG A 170 13.44 -9.48 -6.72
CA ARG A 170 13.09 -10.30 -7.90
C ARG A 170 13.73 -11.70 -7.88
N ARG A 171 14.82 -11.89 -7.14
CA ARG A 171 15.51 -13.19 -7.00
C ARG A 171 14.85 -14.13 -5.99
N ASP A 172 13.93 -13.62 -5.17
CA ASP A 172 13.27 -14.37 -4.10
C ASP A 172 11.90 -14.98 -4.53
N ILE A 173 11.55 -14.81 -5.82
CA ILE A 173 10.27 -15.23 -6.41
C ILE A 173 10.44 -16.44 -7.32
#